data_93a05e6280ab1be33def58b3a3619a02
#
_entry.id   93a05e6280ab1be33def58b3a3619a02
#
_cell.length_a   1.000
_cell.length_b   1.000
_cell.length_c   1.000
_cell.angle_alpha   90.00
_cell.angle_beta   90.00
_cell.angle_gamma   90.00
#
_symmetry.space_group_name_H-M   'P 1'
#
loop_
_entity.id
_entity.type
_entity.pdbx_description
1 polymer ?
#
loop_
_entity_poly.entity_id
_entity_poly.type
_entity_poly.pdbx_seq_one_letter_code
_entity_poly.pdbx_strand_id
1 'polypeptide(L)'
;TQYLRIRLPKPVAPGAQQPLGISYYLLKAYTPLPASIRQEEQQYLRYTFSAYCPSAYTTTKQKTEVKFPSGNIADFTKLPGVGDVKEFPQRQGSKLVYGPFDSQPAYASQPVTVRFEFNKPVTHVSRLERDIEVSHWGGNVAFEERYTLHHRGANLSALFNRVKWQQAQFYAPTQ
;
A
#
# COMPACT_ATOMS: atom_id res chain seq x y z
N THR A 1 0.79 -14.31 -14.11
CA THR A 1 -0.53 -13.78 -13.70
C THR A 1 -1.19 -14.79 -12.78
N GLN A 2 -1.69 -14.34 -11.63
CA GLN A 2 -2.37 -15.18 -10.65
C GLN A 2 -3.87 -14.96 -10.77
N TYR A 3 -4.64 -16.04 -10.85
CA TYR A 3 -6.11 -16.00 -10.89
C TYR A 3 -6.68 -16.58 -9.62
N LEU A 4 -7.71 -15.95 -9.10
CA LEU A 4 -8.47 -16.44 -7.96
C LEU A 4 -9.87 -16.81 -8.43
N ARG A 5 -10.29 -18.05 -8.14
CA ARG A 5 -11.65 -18.51 -8.39
C ARG A 5 -12.45 -18.49 -7.09
N ILE A 6 -13.55 -17.76 -7.08
CA ILE A 6 -14.50 -17.74 -5.97
C ILE A 6 -15.68 -18.66 -6.34
N ARG A 7 -15.89 -19.68 -5.53
CA ARG A 7 -17.05 -20.57 -5.67
C ARG A 7 -18.18 -20.07 -4.78
N LEU A 8 -19.30 -19.69 -5.38
CA LEU A 8 -20.46 -19.26 -4.61
C LEU A 8 -21.14 -20.47 -3.96
N PRO A 9 -21.66 -20.34 -2.73
CA PRO A 9 -22.33 -21.42 -2.02
C PRO A 9 -23.65 -21.83 -2.67
N LYS A 10 -24.31 -20.89 -3.37
CA LYS A 10 -25.56 -21.12 -4.11
C LYS A 10 -25.45 -20.47 -5.49
N PRO A 11 -26.09 -21.05 -6.52
CA PRO A 11 -26.21 -20.39 -7.81
C PRO A 11 -26.97 -19.06 -7.69
N VAL A 12 -26.56 -18.07 -8.46
CA VAL A 12 -27.23 -16.77 -8.54
C VAL A 12 -28.28 -16.87 -9.64
N ALA A 13 -29.55 -16.53 -9.35
CA ALA A 13 -30.64 -16.54 -10.31
C ALA A 13 -30.41 -15.48 -11.43
N PRO A 14 -30.91 -15.68 -12.63
CA PRO A 14 -30.83 -14.69 -13.69
C PRO A 14 -31.39 -13.33 -13.24
N GLY A 15 -30.66 -12.25 -13.49
CA GLY A 15 -31.03 -10.90 -13.08
C GLY A 15 -30.78 -10.56 -11.61
N ALA A 16 -30.44 -11.53 -10.76
CA ALA A 16 -30.07 -11.26 -9.36
C ALA A 16 -28.64 -10.72 -9.24
N GLN A 17 -28.41 -9.90 -8.21
CA GLN A 17 -27.10 -9.34 -7.89
C GLN A 17 -26.51 -10.03 -6.66
N GLN A 18 -25.23 -10.38 -6.72
CA GLN A 18 -24.49 -10.94 -5.61
C GLN A 18 -23.34 -10.00 -5.25
N PRO A 19 -23.38 -9.28 -4.12
CA PRO A 19 -22.25 -8.49 -3.66
C PRO A 19 -21.11 -9.41 -3.20
N LEU A 20 -19.90 -9.08 -3.62
CA LEU A 20 -18.66 -9.76 -3.21
C LEU A 20 -17.67 -8.74 -2.69
N GLY A 21 -17.07 -9.02 -1.53
CA GLY A 21 -15.95 -8.27 -0.98
C GLY A 21 -14.70 -9.13 -1.00
N ILE A 22 -13.61 -8.58 -1.54
CA ILE A 22 -12.30 -9.23 -1.56
C ILE A 22 -11.30 -8.31 -0.88
N SER A 23 -10.65 -8.79 0.16
CA SER A 23 -9.58 -8.07 0.85
C SER A 23 -8.27 -8.84 0.68
N TYR A 24 -7.18 -8.12 0.42
CA TYR A 24 -5.86 -8.73 0.28
C TYR A 24 -4.76 -7.75 0.68
N TYR A 25 -3.60 -8.29 1.02
CA TYR A 25 -2.41 -7.53 1.33
C TYR A 25 -1.35 -7.73 0.26
N LEU A 26 -0.78 -6.63 -0.24
CA LEU A 26 0.34 -6.67 -1.16
C LEU A 26 1.64 -6.44 -0.38
N LEU A 27 2.46 -7.48 -0.32
CA LEU A 27 3.77 -7.39 0.31
C LEU A 27 4.79 -6.81 -0.66
N LYS A 28 5.73 -6.02 -0.13
CA LYS A 28 6.85 -5.44 -0.91
C LYS A 28 6.41 -4.56 -2.09
N ALA A 29 5.22 -3.96 -1.99
CA ALA A 29 4.62 -3.16 -3.06
C ALA A 29 5.23 -1.76 -3.23
N TYR A 30 6.01 -1.29 -2.24
CA TYR A 30 6.59 0.04 -2.24
C TYR A 30 8.09 0.00 -2.51
N THR A 31 8.56 1.03 -3.21
CA THR A 31 9.99 1.29 -3.41
C THR A 31 10.31 2.73 -3.04
N PRO A 32 11.43 3.00 -2.35
CA PRO A 32 11.83 4.37 -2.04
C PRO A 32 12.20 5.13 -3.33
N LEU A 33 11.79 6.39 -3.41
CA LEU A 33 12.14 7.27 -4.52
C LEU A 33 12.28 8.71 -4.00
N PRO A 34 13.51 9.24 -3.88
CA PRO A 34 14.78 8.63 -4.30
C PRO A 34 15.20 7.41 -3.47
N ALA A 35 16.08 6.58 -4.04
CA ALA A 35 16.58 5.38 -3.37
C ALA A 35 17.53 5.70 -2.19
N SER A 36 18.11 6.91 -2.18
CA SER A 36 19.00 7.39 -1.13
C SER A 36 18.65 8.83 -0.78
N ILE A 37 18.66 9.14 0.51
CA ILE A 37 18.33 10.47 1.08
C ILE A 37 19.34 10.84 2.16
N ARG A 38 19.41 12.12 2.50
CA ARG A 38 20.09 12.60 3.71
C ARG A 38 19.23 12.32 4.93
N GLN A 39 19.84 12.32 6.10
CA GLN A 39 19.14 12.02 7.36
C GLN A 39 18.02 13.01 7.68
N GLU A 40 18.15 14.26 7.24
CA GLU A 40 17.18 15.34 7.48
C GLU A 40 16.09 15.42 6.41
N GLU A 41 16.22 14.66 5.32
CA GLU A 41 15.28 14.70 4.20
C GLU A 41 14.08 13.80 4.44
N GLN A 42 12.97 14.20 3.88
CA GLN A 42 11.73 13.44 3.91
C GLN A 42 11.83 12.19 3.02
N GLN A 43 11.37 11.07 3.53
CA GLN A 43 11.31 9.84 2.75
C GLN A 43 10.02 9.80 1.92
N TYR A 44 10.17 9.47 0.64
CA TYR A 44 9.05 9.20 -0.25
C TYR A 44 9.08 7.77 -0.75
N LEU A 45 7.91 7.18 -0.87
CA LEU A 45 7.71 5.86 -1.45
C LEU A 45 6.94 5.97 -2.75
N ARG A 46 7.33 5.15 -3.71
CA ARG A 46 6.63 4.96 -4.98
C ARG A 46 5.79 3.69 -4.89
N TYR A 47 4.53 3.81 -5.28
CA TYR A 47 3.59 2.73 -5.43
C TYR A 47 3.01 2.73 -6.85
N THR A 48 3.03 1.57 -7.49
CA THR A 48 2.44 1.38 -8.82
C THR A 48 1.31 0.38 -8.74
N PHE A 49 0.15 0.73 -9.28
CA PHE A 49 -1.05 -0.10 -9.25
C PHE A 49 -1.87 0.14 -10.52
N SER A 50 -2.96 -0.59 -10.71
CA SER A 50 -3.91 -0.32 -11.79
C SER A 50 -5.04 0.57 -11.30
N ALA A 51 -5.35 1.62 -12.05
CA ALA A 51 -6.54 2.44 -11.82
C ALA A 51 -7.83 1.67 -12.12
N TYR A 52 -7.73 0.57 -12.88
CA TYR A 52 -8.86 -0.32 -13.15
C TYR A 52 -8.84 -1.53 -12.23
N CYS A 53 -10.03 -1.95 -11.80
CA CYS A 53 -10.20 -3.17 -11.03
C CYS A 53 -9.84 -4.39 -11.89
N PRO A 54 -8.91 -5.25 -11.46
CA PRO A 54 -8.60 -6.47 -12.20
C PRO A 54 -9.80 -7.43 -12.14
N SER A 55 -10.49 -7.58 -13.27
CA SER A 55 -11.67 -8.45 -13.41
C SER A 55 -11.53 -9.32 -14.65
N ALA A 56 -11.92 -10.59 -14.54
CA ALA A 56 -12.04 -11.49 -15.69
C ALA A 56 -13.33 -11.25 -16.48
N TYR A 57 -14.18 -10.34 -16.03
CA TYR A 57 -15.46 -9.98 -16.66
C TYR A 57 -15.45 -8.51 -17.07
N THR A 58 -16.27 -8.18 -18.04
CA THR A 58 -16.55 -6.78 -18.40
C THR A 58 -17.11 -6.05 -17.18
N THR A 59 -16.56 -4.88 -16.88
CA THR A 59 -16.97 -4.06 -15.75
C THR A 59 -17.78 -2.88 -16.26
N THR A 60 -19.06 -2.80 -15.94
CA THR A 60 -19.94 -1.73 -16.41
C THR A 60 -19.60 -0.38 -15.81
N LYS A 61 -19.24 -0.35 -14.52
CA LYS A 61 -18.83 0.87 -13.84
C LYS A 61 -17.85 0.55 -12.71
N GLN A 62 -16.78 1.33 -12.56
CA GLN A 62 -15.81 1.17 -11.49
C GLN A 62 -15.25 2.50 -11.01
N LYS A 63 -14.76 2.50 -9.80
CA LYS A 63 -14.08 3.61 -9.14
C LYS A 63 -12.97 3.08 -8.27
N THR A 64 -11.80 3.68 -8.34
CA THR A 64 -10.65 3.31 -7.51
C THR A 64 -10.31 4.44 -6.57
N GLU A 65 -10.36 4.18 -5.28
CA GLU A 65 -9.96 5.11 -4.24
C GLU A 65 -8.70 4.60 -3.55
N VAL A 66 -7.68 5.44 -3.47
CA VAL A 66 -6.43 5.14 -2.78
C VAL A 66 -6.22 6.16 -1.69
N LYS A 67 -6.11 5.69 -0.45
CA LYS A 67 -5.84 6.52 0.73
C LYS A 67 -4.40 6.34 1.17
N PHE A 68 -3.69 7.45 1.33
CA PHE A 68 -2.29 7.48 1.78
C PHE A 68 -2.18 7.85 3.26
N PRO A 69 -1.08 7.46 3.93
CA PRO A 69 -0.85 7.78 5.35
C PRO A 69 -0.70 9.28 5.61
N SER A 70 -0.23 10.03 4.61
CA SER A 70 -0.02 11.47 4.66
C SER A 70 -0.74 12.16 3.50
N GLY A 71 -1.15 13.40 3.71
CA GLY A 71 -1.67 14.27 2.64
C GLY A 71 -0.57 14.78 1.70
N ASN A 72 0.71 14.55 2.01
CA ASN A 72 1.81 14.98 1.15
C ASN A 72 2.07 13.96 0.04
N ILE A 73 1.33 14.10 -1.06
CA ILE A 73 1.47 13.33 -2.28
C ILE A 73 2.27 14.18 -3.26
N ALA A 74 3.54 13.81 -3.47
CA ALA A 74 4.48 14.61 -4.24
C ALA A 74 4.23 14.54 -5.75
N ASP A 75 3.83 13.35 -6.24
CA ASP A 75 3.59 13.14 -7.66
C ASP A 75 2.64 11.96 -7.89
N PHE A 76 1.87 12.00 -8.97
CA PHE A 76 0.97 10.94 -9.36
C PHE A 76 0.67 10.98 -10.86
N THR A 77 0.41 9.80 -11.44
CA THR A 77 0.02 9.68 -12.86
C THR A 77 -1.38 10.26 -13.06
N LYS A 78 -1.47 11.20 -13.99
CA LYS A 78 -2.73 11.78 -14.44
C LYS A 78 -3.31 10.98 -15.60
N LEU A 79 -4.61 10.81 -15.61
CA LEU A 79 -5.36 10.18 -16.67
C LEU A 79 -6.41 11.15 -17.24
N PRO A 80 -6.80 11.04 -18.51
CA PRO A 80 -7.90 11.79 -19.05
C PRO A 80 -9.18 11.61 -18.23
N GLY A 81 -9.91 12.68 -18.05
CA GLY A 81 -11.20 12.65 -17.37
C GLY A 81 -12.31 12.09 -18.23
N VAL A 82 -13.47 11.94 -17.63
CA VAL A 82 -14.69 11.45 -18.28
C VAL A 82 -15.85 12.38 -17.88
N GLY A 83 -16.69 12.78 -18.84
CA GLY A 83 -17.80 13.70 -18.61
C GLY A 83 -17.32 15.08 -18.18
N ASP A 84 -17.84 15.59 -17.08
CA ASP A 84 -17.50 16.92 -16.53
C ASP A 84 -16.14 16.97 -15.83
N VAL A 85 -15.52 15.83 -15.60
CA VAL A 85 -14.20 15.72 -14.96
C VAL A 85 -13.10 15.84 -16.01
N LYS A 86 -12.27 16.88 -15.93
CA LYS A 86 -11.20 17.13 -16.91
C LYS A 86 -10.07 16.10 -16.83
N GLU A 87 -9.67 15.69 -15.63
CA GLU A 87 -8.57 14.73 -15.42
C GLU A 87 -8.75 13.94 -14.12
N PHE A 88 -8.16 12.75 -14.07
CA PHE A 88 -8.01 11.93 -12.86
C PHE A 88 -6.54 11.89 -12.42
N PRO A 89 -6.25 11.65 -11.14
CA PRO A 89 -7.22 11.48 -10.06
C PRO A 89 -7.76 12.80 -9.51
N GLN A 90 -8.93 12.75 -8.94
CA GLN A 90 -9.42 13.84 -8.08
C GLN A 90 -8.78 13.66 -6.69
N ARG A 91 -8.10 14.72 -6.23
CA ARG A 91 -7.44 14.72 -4.92
C ARG A 91 -8.39 15.23 -3.84
N GLN A 92 -8.50 14.47 -2.75
CA GLN A 92 -9.29 14.78 -1.57
C GLN A 92 -8.42 14.56 -0.31
N GLY A 93 -7.64 15.58 0.07
CA GLY A 93 -6.68 15.48 1.18
C GLY A 93 -5.62 14.40 0.92
N SER A 94 -5.64 13.33 1.73
CA SER A 94 -4.75 12.16 1.59
C SER A 94 -5.29 11.06 0.68
N LYS A 95 -6.40 11.31 -0.04
CA LYS A 95 -7.04 10.34 -0.92
C LYS A 95 -6.92 10.80 -2.37
N LEU A 96 -6.66 9.85 -3.26
CA LEU A 96 -6.76 10.00 -4.71
C LEU A 96 -7.90 9.13 -5.23
N VAL A 97 -8.73 9.70 -6.10
CA VAL A 97 -9.91 9.05 -6.66
C VAL A 97 -9.79 9.00 -8.17
N TYR A 98 -9.72 7.79 -8.72
CA TYR A 98 -9.74 7.50 -10.15
C TYR A 98 -11.11 7.00 -10.57
N GLY A 99 -11.69 7.62 -11.56
CA GLY A 99 -13.03 7.30 -12.05
C GLY A 99 -14.14 8.21 -11.48
N PRO A 100 -15.40 7.93 -11.81
CA PRO A 100 -15.88 6.67 -12.36
C PRO A 100 -15.43 6.42 -13.81
N PHE A 101 -15.17 5.14 -14.11
CA PHE A 101 -14.90 4.65 -15.45
C PHE A 101 -16.01 3.70 -15.88
N ASP A 102 -16.52 3.86 -17.08
CA ASP A 102 -17.60 3.05 -17.62
C ASP A 102 -17.08 2.02 -18.65
N SER A 103 -17.74 0.88 -18.74
CA SER A 103 -17.57 -0.12 -19.80
C SER A 103 -16.13 -0.58 -20.01
N GLN A 104 -15.46 -1.03 -18.95
CA GLN A 104 -14.11 -1.57 -19.07
C GLN A 104 -14.15 -3.05 -19.49
N PRO A 105 -13.36 -3.46 -20.52
CA PRO A 105 -13.32 -4.84 -20.94
C PRO A 105 -12.70 -5.76 -19.88
N ALA A 106 -12.94 -7.06 -20.02
CA ALA A 106 -12.27 -8.06 -19.20
C ALA A 106 -10.75 -7.91 -19.28
N TYR A 107 -10.08 -8.09 -18.14
CA TYR A 107 -8.61 -7.96 -17.99
C TYR A 107 -8.05 -6.56 -18.29
N ALA A 108 -8.88 -5.54 -18.37
CA ALA A 108 -8.40 -4.18 -18.53
C ALA A 108 -7.47 -3.79 -17.39
N SER A 109 -6.38 -3.11 -17.71
CA SER A 109 -5.40 -2.61 -16.76
C SER A 109 -4.93 -1.24 -17.19
N GLN A 110 -4.93 -0.29 -16.26
CA GLN A 110 -4.41 1.06 -16.47
C GLN A 110 -3.37 1.34 -15.39
N PRO A 111 -2.09 1.11 -15.66
CA PRO A 111 -1.05 1.31 -14.66
C PRO A 111 -0.92 2.81 -14.32
N VAL A 112 -0.89 3.08 -13.04
CA VAL A 112 -0.66 4.41 -12.47
C VAL A 112 0.36 4.31 -11.35
N THR A 113 1.13 5.37 -11.19
CA THR A 113 2.19 5.46 -10.18
C THR A 113 1.93 6.68 -9.31
N VAL A 114 2.12 6.51 -8.01
CA VAL A 114 2.01 7.59 -7.02
C VAL A 114 3.26 7.61 -6.17
N ARG A 115 3.79 8.82 -5.90
CA ARG A 115 4.87 9.07 -4.96
C ARG A 115 4.35 9.87 -3.79
N PHE A 116 4.42 9.31 -2.59
CA PHE A 116 3.86 9.88 -1.37
C PHE A 116 4.88 9.87 -0.24
N GLU A 117 4.75 10.80 0.69
CA GLU A 117 5.58 10.90 1.86
C GLU A 117 5.28 9.78 2.86
N PHE A 118 6.35 9.16 3.37
CA PHE A 118 6.26 8.15 4.40
C PHE A 118 7.54 8.13 5.25
N ASN A 119 7.54 8.88 6.34
CA ASN A 119 8.72 9.08 7.20
C ASN A 119 8.90 7.99 8.27
N LYS A 120 8.03 6.98 8.31
CA LYS A 120 8.19 5.85 9.22
C LYS A 120 9.19 4.84 8.65
N PRO A 121 9.90 4.07 9.49
CA PRO A 121 10.76 3.00 9.03
C PRO A 121 9.98 1.98 8.18
N VAL A 122 10.52 1.63 7.03
CA VAL A 122 10.02 0.52 6.20
C VAL A 122 10.92 -0.67 6.44
N THR A 123 10.39 -1.65 7.16
CA THR A 123 11.16 -2.82 7.57
C THR A 123 10.55 -4.11 7.02
N HIS A 124 11.36 -5.15 6.91
CA HIS A 124 10.88 -6.50 6.67
C HIS A 124 11.72 -7.50 7.45
N VAL A 125 11.09 -8.59 7.83
CA VAL A 125 11.75 -9.74 8.44
C VAL A 125 12.11 -10.73 7.34
N SER A 126 13.38 -11.07 7.18
CA SER A 126 13.84 -12.06 6.20
C SER A 126 13.84 -13.49 6.77
N ARG A 127 14.00 -13.63 8.06
CA ARG A 127 13.96 -14.88 8.78
C ARG A 127 13.26 -14.66 10.12
N LEU A 128 12.32 -15.53 10.44
CA LEU A 128 11.66 -15.60 11.74
C LEU A 128 11.65 -17.06 12.17
N GLU A 129 12.21 -17.33 13.34
CA GLU A 129 12.10 -18.59 14.04
C GLU A 129 11.34 -18.32 15.33
N ARG A 130 10.32 -19.09 15.59
CA ARG A 130 9.51 -18.98 16.80
C ARG A 130 9.41 -20.33 17.47
N ASP A 131 9.92 -20.42 18.68
CA ASP A 131 9.79 -21.56 19.55
C ASP A 131 8.68 -21.29 20.57
N ILE A 132 7.76 -22.23 20.68
CA ILE A 132 6.65 -22.16 21.62
C ILE A 132 6.74 -23.39 22.53
N GLU A 133 7.02 -23.16 23.81
CA GLU A 133 7.09 -24.19 24.83
C GLU A 133 5.87 -24.13 25.74
N VAL A 134 5.11 -25.20 25.79
CA VAL A 134 3.95 -25.33 26.65
C VAL A 134 4.30 -26.27 27.81
N SER A 135 4.41 -25.71 29.01
CA SER A 135 4.63 -26.49 30.23
C SER A 135 3.29 -26.88 30.86
N HIS A 136 2.97 -28.17 30.82
CA HIS A 136 1.80 -28.70 31.50
C HIS A 136 2.00 -28.93 33.00
N TRP A 137 3.25 -28.88 33.49
CA TRP A 137 3.56 -28.94 34.94
C TRP A 137 3.33 -27.60 35.64
N GLY A 138 3.69 -26.50 34.98
CA GLY A 138 3.58 -25.15 35.55
C GLY A 138 2.40 -24.32 35.01
N GLY A 139 1.67 -24.82 34.00
CA GLY A 139 0.56 -24.11 33.39
C GLY A 139 0.98 -22.83 32.65
N ASN A 140 2.25 -22.71 32.24
CA ASN A 140 2.80 -21.56 31.53
C ASN A 140 3.13 -21.87 30.08
N VAL A 141 3.15 -20.84 29.27
CA VAL A 141 3.58 -20.85 27.87
C VAL A 141 4.73 -19.87 27.71
N ALA A 142 5.86 -20.34 27.20
CA ALA A 142 7.01 -19.53 26.87
C ALA A 142 7.12 -19.33 25.35
N PHE A 143 7.53 -18.16 24.94
CA PHE A 143 7.78 -17.83 23.54
C PHE A 143 9.20 -17.31 23.41
N GLU A 144 9.93 -17.85 22.45
CA GLU A 144 11.21 -17.30 22.01
C GLU A 144 11.13 -16.99 20.53
N GLU A 145 11.50 -15.76 20.14
CA GLU A 145 11.52 -15.32 18.75
C GLU A 145 12.92 -14.85 18.39
N ARG A 146 13.48 -15.42 17.32
CA ARG A 146 14.72 -14.99 16.69
C ARG A 146 14.39 -14.54 15.30
N TYR A 147 14.69 -13.26 14.98
CA TYR A 147 14.41 -12.73 13.65
C TYR A 147 15.52 -11.82 13.14
N THR A 148 15.66 -11.79 11.81
CA THR A 148 16.54 -10.87 11.12
C THR A 148 15.71 -9.77 10.48
N LEU A 149 15.90 -8.54 10.97
CA LEU A 149 15.19 -7.35 10.51
C LEU A 149 16.05 -6.57 9.51
N HIS A 150 15.46 -6.22 8.37
CA HIS A 150 16.09 -5.39 7.34
C HIS A 150 15.31 -4.10 7.14
N HIS A 151 16.05 -3.02 6.89
CA HIS A 151 15.50 -1.78 6.38
C HIS A 151 15.22 -1.89 4.88
N ARG A 152 14.05 -1.39 4.43
CA ARG A 152 13.65 -1.34 3.02
C ARG A 152 13.20 0.05 2.57
N GLY A 153 13.39 1.06 3.39
CA GLY A 153 13.21 2.45 3.01
C GLY A 153 14.40 2.98 2.21
N ALA A 154 14.45 4.28 2.01
CA ALA A 154 15.57 4.96 1.37
C ALA A 154 16.86 4.79 2.19
N ASN A 155 17.94 4.48 1.51
CA ASN A 155 19.25 4.39 2.15
C ASN A 155 19.74 5.78 2.56
N LEU A 156 20.56 5.85 3.61
CA LEU A 156 21.25 7.09 3.93
C LEU A 156 22.39 7.34 2.94
N SER A 157 22.45 8.55 2.39
CA SER A 157 23.52 8.98 1.49
C SER A 157 24.84 9.31 2.23
N ALA A 158 24.78 9.42 3.56
CA ALA A 158 25.92 9.68 4.43
C ALA A 158 25.81 8.85 5.71
N LEU A 159 26.84 8.87 6.54
CA LEU A 159 26.82 8.20 7.84
C LEU A 159 25.75 8.79 8.75
N PHE A 160 25.07 7.91 9.50
CA PHE A 160 24.06 8.31 10.47
C PHE A 160 24.70 9.15 11.60
N ASN A 161 24.14 10.33 11.85
CA ASN A 161 24.54 11.21 12.92
C ASN A 161 23.56 11.14 14.09
N ARG A 162 23.94 10.44 15.16
CA ARG A 162 23.11 10.24 16.34
C ARG A 162 22.76 11.57 17.05
N VAL A 163 23.67 12.53 17.07
CA VAL A 163 23.46 13.82 17.74
C VAL A 163 22.36 14.61 17.02
N LYS A 164 22.43 14.69 15.70
CA LYS A 164 21.39 15.33 14.89
C LYS A 164 20.03 14.65 15.06
N TRP A 165 20.02 13.32 15.12
CA TRP A 165 18.78 12.57 15.35
C TRP A 165 18.16 12.87 16.70
N GLN A 166 18.94 12.90 17.77
CA GLN A 166 18.50 13.26 19.10
C GLN A 166 17.96 14.70 19.16
N GLN A 167 18.70 15.65 18.57
CA GLN A 167 18.27 17.05 18.51
C GLN A 167 16.93 17.21 17.76
N ALA A 168 16.75 16.53 16.63
CA ALA A 168 15.50 16.57 15.88
C ALA A 168 14.30 16.03 16.68
N GLN A 169 14.50 15.05 17.56
CA GLN A 169 13.44 14.53 18.43
C GLN A 169 13.08 15.50 19.57
N PHE A 170 14.06 16.21 20.15
CA PHE A 170 13.80 17.16 21.22
C PHE A 170 13.14 18.46 20.75
N TYR A 171 13.41 18.86 19.50
CA TYR A 171 12.88 20.11 18.93
C TYR A 171 11.73 19.89 17.94
N ALA A 172 11.28 18.65 17.75
CA ALA A 172 10.09 18.40 16.94
C ALA A 172 8.87 19.03 17.63
N PRO A 173 8.11 19.90 16.93
CA PRO A 173 6.87 20.42 17.49
C PRO A 173 5.93 19.24 17.79
N THR A 174 5.44 19.19 19.01
CA THR A 174 4.38 18.26 19.42
C THR A 174 3.16 18.47 18.52
N GLN A 175 2.86 17.48 17.69
CA GLN A 175 1.65 17.46 16.86
C GLN A 175 0.45 17.03 17.68
#